data_55327f5141730f28c8f2236ce166e98c
#
_entry.id   55327f5141730f28c8f2236ce166e98c
#
_cell.length_a   1.000
_cell.length_b   1.000
_cell.length_c   1.000
_cell.angle_alpha   90.00
_cell.angle_beta   90.00
_cell.angle_gamma   90.00
#
_symmetry.space_group_name_H-M   'P 1'
#
loop_
_entity.id
_entity.type
_entity.pdbx_description
1 polymer ?
#
loop_
_entity_poly.entity_id
_entity_poly.type
_entity_poly.pdbx_seq_one_letter_code
_entity_poly.pdbx_strand_id
1 'polypeptide(L)'
;MNQEGISIPFYNEVVKNPELVKDEVTYKAKFIYETREKYLDDLKADEMYELFTDIELPLSTVLAKMEMNGIVCDKNILNEQATEIKARIDELEHQIHELCGVEFNISSPKQLGDVLFETLGLPGGKKGATGYKTGAEVLEKLIGKHPVIELILEYRNITKLYSTYLEGLNKFIHEDGKIHTIYKQTLTRTGRLSSVDPNLQNIPARDELGRLVRKAFLPENDLFLSADYSQIELRILAHISKSDELIQAFVNGDDIHTKVAADIFNKSMDEVTKVERRTAKAVIFGIVYGISGFGLGENIGVSPKEAKQFIEKYYELYPGVKNYMDMIKADAYDCGYVRTLFNRKRVIDELHSSNFMVRQGGERIALNTPIQGTSADIIKKTMVDIDNAFVHNNVKSKMLLQIHDELVFDIYEDEKQKVLDIVKTIMESVVNWEVPLKVSQDFGTDLYETK
;
A
#
# COMPACT_ATOMS: atom_id res chain seq x y z
N MET A 1 14.39 15.33 9.13
CA MET A 1 13.36 16.09 9.89
C MET A 1 12.46 15.09 10.59
N ASN A 2 11.97 15.38 11.80
CA ASN A 2 10.96 14.57 12.46
C ASN A 2 9.57 14.77 11.80
N GLN A 3 8.53 14.08 12.30
CA GLN A 3 7.15 14.19 11.77
C GLN A 3 6.59 15.63 11.77
N GLU A 4 7.21 16.55 12.53
CA GLU A 4 6.81 17.95 12.62
C GLU A 4 7.60 18.86 11.68
N GLY A 5 8.44 18.31 10.82
CA GLY A 5 9.25 19.07 9.87
C GLY A 5 10.45 19.80 10.47
N ILE A 6 10.77 19.55 11.75
CA ILE A 6 11.88 20.17 12.46
C ILE A 6 13.05 19.19 12.56
N SER A 7 14.30 19.64 12.36
CA SER A 7 15.45 18.75 12.52
C SER A 7 15.61 18.32 13.99
N ILE A 8 15.94 17.05 14.21
CA ILE A 8 16.12 16.48 15.55
C ILE A 8 17.13 17.26 16.42
N PRO A 9 18.31 17.67 15.90
CA PRO A 9 19.25 18.46 16.69
C PRO A 9 18.65 19.78 17.18
N PHE A 10 17.93 20.47 16.31
CA PHE A 10 17.33 21.75 16.64
C PHE A 10 16.12 21.62 17.58
N TYR A 11 15.30 20.60 17.39
CA TYR A 11 14.23 20.28 18.34
C TYR A 11 14.78 20.01 19.75
N ASN A 12 15.88 19.28 19.85
CA ASN A 12 16.54 19.01 21.15
C ASN A 12 17.09 20.26 21.81
N GLU A 13 17.57 21.25 21.02
CA GLU A 13 18.01 22.54 21.53
C GLU A 13 16.85 23.36 22.12
N VAL A 14 15.71 23.35 21.45
CA VAL A 14 14.48 24.02 21.90
C VAL A 14 13.91 23.36 23.14
N VAL A 15 13.87 22.03 23.20
CA VAL A 15 13.39 21.29 24.38
C VAL A 15 14.25 21.60 25.60
N LYS A 16 15.55 21.88 25.41
CA LYS A 16 16.48 22.31 26.51
C LYS A 16 16.31 23.77 26.92
N ASN A 17 15.78 24.63 26.03
CA ASN A 17 15.60 26.06 26.27
C ASN A 17 14.18 26.52 25.87
N PRO A 18 13.12 26.10 26.57
CA PRO A 18 11.74 26.41 26.19
C PRO A 18 11.42 27.92 26.25
N GLU A 19 12.22 28.74 26.95
CA GLU A 19 12.05 30.20 27.00
C GLU A 19 12.39 30.92 25.68
N LEU A 20 13.09 30.22 24.75
CA LEU A 20 13.39 30.75 23.42
C LEU A 20 12.14 30.75 22.50
N VAL A 21 11.05 30.08 22.90
CA VAL A 21 9.87 29.89 22.06
C VAL A 21 8.61 30.23 22.85
N LYS A 22 8.18 31.47 22.76
CA LYS A 22 6.87 31.89 23.30
C LYS A 22 5.69 31.46 22.44
N ASP A 23 5.93 31.09 21.17
CA ASP A 23 4.93 30.72 20.19
C ASP A 23 5.54 29.72 19.21
N GLU A 24 5.00 28.50 19.17
CA GLU A 24 5.46 27.41 18.36
C GLU A 24 5.42 27.71 16.85
N VAL A 25 4.41 28.44 16.38
CA VAL A 25 4.25 28.81 14.97
C VAL A 25 5.33 29.79 14.55
N THR A 26 5.55 30.85 15.32
CA THR A 26 6.61 31.84 15.09
C THR A 26 7.99 31.17 15.08
N TYR A 27 8.20 30.24 15.98
CA TYR A 27 9.43 29.48 16.05
C TYR A 27 9.67 28.62 14.84
N LYS A 28 8.66 27.84 14.43
CA LYS A 28 8.73 27.02 13.19
C LYS A 28 9.01 27.90 11.96
N ALA A 29 8.34 29.03 11.85
CA ALA A 29 8.55 29.98 10.74
C ALA A 29 9.98 30.55 10.74
N LYS A 30 10.49 30.97 11.89
CA LYS A 30 11.87 31.44 12.05
C LYS A 30 12.89 30.37 11.68
N PHE A 31 12.71 29.15 12.16
CA PHE A 31 13.57 28.02 11.83
C PHE A 31 13.60 27.75 10.33
N ILE A 32 12.44 27.70 9.67
CA ILE A 32 12.35 27.49 8.22
C ILE A 32 13.10 28.61 7.48
N TYR A 33 12.89 29.86 7.89
CA TYR A 33 13.54 31.01 7.27
C TYR A 33 15.07 30.97 7.42
N GLU A 34 15.58 30.70 8.62
CA GLU A 34 17.01 30.69 8.92
C GLU A 34 17.76 29.48 8.32
N THR A 35 17.08 28.35 8.15
CA THR A 35 17.70 27.11 7.65
C THR A 35 17.40 26.79 6.19
N ARG A 36 16.51 27.53 5.56
CA ARG A 36 16.04 27.31 4.19
C ARG A 36 17.17 27.12 3.20
N GLU A 37 18.09 28.09 3.12
CA GLU A 37 19.16 28.07 2.12
C GLU A 37 20.06 26.84 2.30
N LYS A 38 20.42 26.54 3.55
CA LYS A 38 21.21 25.33 3.87
C LYS A 38 20.54 24.06 3.34
N TYR A 39 19.23 23.86 3.63
CA TYR A 39 18.55 22.65 3.19
C TYR A 39 18.34 22.61 1.68
N LEU A 40 18.15 23.76 1.02
CA LEU A 40 18.09 23.81 -0.43
C LEU A 40 19.44 23.43 -1.08
N ASP A 41 20.56 23.86 -0.47
CA ASP A 41 21.89 23.48 -0.94
C ASP A 41 22.18 22.00 -0.65
N ASP A 42 21.78 21.46 0.49
CA ASP A 42 21.85 20.02 0.78
C ASP A 42 21.05 19.20 -0.23
N LEU A 43 19.84 19.66 -0.60
CA LEU A 43 19.00 19.00 -1.64
C LEU A 43 19.65 19.04 -3.03
N LYS A 44 20.31 20.16 -3.39
CA LYS A 44 21.06 20.25 -4.66
C LYS A 44 22.26 19.31 -4.66
N ALA A 45 23.01 19.26 -3.56
CA ALA A 45 24.17 18.37 -3.40
C ALA A 45 23.76 16.89 -3.47
N ASP A 46 22.57 16.56 -2.96
CA ASP A 46 21.99 15.21 -3.03
C ASP A 46 21.15 14.97 -4.30
N GLU A 47 21.16 15.87 -5.29
CA GLU A 47 20.38 15.77 -6.55
C GLU A 47 18.87 15.58 -6.33
N MET A 48 18.34 16.02 -5.18
CA MET A 48 16.91 15.91 -4.81
C MET A 48 16.16 17.25 -4.92
N TYR A 49 16.80 18.29 -5.46
CA TYR A 49 16.19 19.63 -5.53
C TYR A 49 14.93 19.64 -6.40
N GLU A 50 14.98 19.05 -7.59
CA GLU A 50 13.82 18.95 -8.50
C GLU A 50 12.71 18.10 -7.91
N LEU A 51 13.05 16.97 -7.26
CA LEU A 51 12.07 16.17 -6.53
C LEU A 51 11.30 17.01 -5.49
N PHE A 52 12.04 17.88 -4.78
CA PHE A 52 11.44 18.75 -3.78
C PHE A 52 10.57 19.85 -4.40
N THR A 53 11.12 20.59 -5.40
CA THR A 53 10.43 21.77 -5.97
C THR A 53 9.26 21.42 -6.87
N ASP A 54 9.35 20.31 -7.62
CA ASP A 54 8.41 20.00 -8.68
C ASP A 54 7.35 18.96 -8.21
N ILE A 55 7.65 18.22 -7.14
CA ILE A 55 6.76 17.17 -6.63
C ILE A 55 6.37 17.42 -5.17
N GLU A 56 7.34 17.39 -4.22
CA GLU A 56 7.00 17.34 -2.79
C GLU A 56 6.39 18.65 -2.28
N LEU A 57 6.93 19.80 -2.69
CA LEU A 57 6.45 21.09 -2.25
C LEU A 57 5.04 21.41 -2.81
N PRO A 58 4.78 21.34 -4.12
CA PRO A 58 3.44 21.59 -4.66
C PRO A 58 2.42 20.55 -4.20
N LEU A 59 2.82 19.29 -3.98
CA LEU A 59 1.94 18.25 -3.45
C LEU A 59 1.34 18.64 -2.09
N SER A 60 2.05 19.36 -1.25
CA SER A 60 1.53 19.80 0.05
C SER A 60 0.22 20.60 -0.06
N THR A 61 0.10 21.41 -1.13
CA THR A 61 -1.11 22.17 -1.42
C THR A 61 -2.24 21.29 -1.94
N VAL A 62 -1.91 20.28 -2.76
CA VAL A 62 -2.90 19.30 -3.25
C VAL A 62 -3.48 18.50 -2.09
N LEU A 63 -2.61 17.99 -1.21
CA LEU A 63 -3.04 17.25 -0.02
C LEU A 63 -3.91 18.09 0.91
N ALA A 64 -3.55 19.36 1.14
CA ALA A 64 -4.36 20.27 1.93
C ALA A 64 -5.77 20.46 1.33
N LYS A 65 -5.89 20.59 0.00
CA LYS A 65 -7.20 20.64 -0.67
C LYS A 65 -7.99 19.35 -0.46
N MET A 66 -7.37 18.18 -0.61
CA MET A 66 -8.02 16.88 -0.41
C MET A 66 -8.50 16.73 1.04
N GLU A 67 -7.68 17.08 2.02
CA GLU A 67 -8.02 17.05 3.45
C GLU A 67 -9.19 17.99 3.76
N MET A 68 -9.19 19.22 3.20
CA MET A 68 -10.28 20.19 3.36
C MET A 68 -11.58 19.74 2.67
N ASN A 69 -11.51 19.15 1.50
CA ASN A 69 -12.68 18.66 0.77
C ASN A 69 -13.36 17.51 1.55
N GLY A 70 -12.56 16.59 2.11
CA GLY A 70 -13.09 15.39 2.73
C GLY A 70 -13.86 14.50 1.76
N ILE A 71 -14.39 13.40 2.26
CA ILE A 71 -15.28 12.50 1.52
C ILE A 71 -16.56 12.28 2.31
N VAL A 72 -17.71 12.37 1.65
CA VAL A 72 -19.02 12.11 2.28
C VAL A 72 -19.10 10.67 2.72
N CYS A 73 -19.55 10.44 3.96
CA CYS A 73 -19.73 9.11 4.53
C CYS A 73 -21.11 9.03 5.19
N ASP A 74 -22.00 8.21 4.62
CA ASP A 74 -23.35 8.05 5.14
C ASP A 74 -23.35 7.15 6.39
N LYS A 75 -23.64 7.79 7.52
CA LYS A 75 -23.73 7.13 8.83
C LYS A 75 -24.84 6.09 8.91
N ASN A 76 -25.93 6.26 8.17
CA ASN A 76 -27.06 5.34 8.21
C ASN A 76 -26.67 4.01 7.55
N ILE A 77 -26.00 4.07 6.39
CA ILE A 77 -25.49 2.87 5.70
C ILE A 77 -24.51 2.12 6.60
N LEU A 78 -23.59 2.83 7.27
CA LEU A 78 -22.65 2.19 8.21
C LEU A 78 -23.39 1.52 9.38
N ASN A 79 -24.41 2.16 9.94
CA ASN A 79 -25.17 1.63 11.08
C ASN A 79 -26.04 0.43 10.70
N GLU A 80 -26.65 0.42 9.52
CA GLU A 80 -27.40 -0.73 8.99
C GLU A 80 -26.47 -1.94 8.84
N GLN A 81 -25.33 -1.75 8.17
CA GLN A 81 -24.33 -2.80 8.03
C GLN A 81 -23.75 -3.25 9.39
N ALA A 82 -23.54 -2.33 10.32
CA ALA A 82 -23.07 -2.66 11.67
C ALA A 82 -24.07 -3.56 12.40
N THR A 83 -25.37 -3.32 12.24
CA THR A 83 -26.41 -4.14 12.87
C THR A 83 -26.41 -5.58 12.33
N GLU A 84 -26.31 -5.75 11.02
CA GLU A 84 -26.25 -7.06 10.36
C GLU A 84 -24.98 -7.84 10.77
N ILE A 85 -23.82 -7.18 10.70
CA ILE A 85 -22.55 -7.80 11.04
C ILE A 85 -22.47 -8.14 12.53
N LYS A 86 -23.04 -7.31 13.42
CA LYS A 86 -23.08 -7.60 14.85
C LYS A 86 -23.89 -8.85 15.16
N ALA A 87 -25.05 -9.03 14.52
CA ALA A 87 -25.84 -10.25 14.66
C ALA A 87 -25.05 -11.50 14.25
N ARG A 88 -24.27 -11.40 13.15
CA ARG A 88 -23.41 -12.51 12.71
C ARG A 88 -22.25 -12.78 13.67
N ILE A 89 -21.64 -11.74 14.25
CA ILE A 89 -20.61 -11.89 15.28
C ILE A 89 -21.16 -12.65 16.48
N ASP A 90 -22.34 -12.28 16.98
CA ASP A 90 -22.96 -12.91 18.16
C ASP A 90 -23.33 -14.39 17.88
N GLU A 91 -23.81 -14.69 16.67
CA GLU A 91 -24.04 -16.07 16.23
C GLU A 91 -22.77 -16.92 16.23
N LEU A 92 -21.68 -16.38 15.62
CA LEU A 92 -20.39 -17.07 15.56
C LEU A 92 -19.78 -17.28 16.95
N GLU A 93 -19.89 -16.30 17.83
CA GLU A 93 -19.43 -16.40 19.21
C GLU A 93 -20.12 -17.57 19.93
N HIS A 94 -21.45 -17.68 19.80
CA HIS A 94 -22.22 -18.79 20.36
C HIS A 94 -21.77 -20.13 19.78
N GLN A 95 -21.66 -20.26 18.45
CA GLN A 95 -21.23 -21.49 17.78
C GLN A 95 -19.80 -21.90 18.19
N ILE A 96 -18.88 -20.94 18.30
CA ILE A 96 -17.51 -21.20 18.73
C ILE A 96 -17.48 -21.72 20.17
N HIS A 97 -18.22 -21.08 21.10
CA HIS A 97 -18.31 -21.52 22.50
C HIS A 97 -18.91 -22.91 22.63
N GLU A 98 -19.97 -23.20 21.87
CA GLU A 98 -20.60 -24.52 21.84
C GLU A 98 -19.62 -25.61 21.39
N LEU A 99 -18.90 -25.37 20.27
CA LEU A 99 -17.90 -26.33 19.75
C LEU A 99 -16.68 -26.49 20.65
N CYS A 100 -16.30 -25.46 21.39
CA CYS A 100 -15.19 -25.52 22.36
C CYS A 100 -15.61 -26.10 23.73
N GLY A 101 -16.91 -26.13 24.03
CA GLY A 101 -17.44 -26.56 25.34
C GLY A 101 -17.09 -25.61 26.49
N VAL A 102 -16.65 -24.38 26.21
CA VAL A 102 -16.23 -23.39 27.20
C VAL A 102 -16.42 -21.97 26.64
N GLU A 103 -16.88 -21.06 27.51
CA GLU A 103 -16.92 -19.63 27.20
C GLU A 103 -15.55 -18.98 27.45
N PHE A 104 -15.10 -18.15 26.48
CA PHE A 104 -13.84 -17.43 26.58
C PHE A 104 -13.83 -16.22 25.63
N ASN A 105 -12.91 -15.29 25.84
CA ASN A 105 -12.73 -14.16 24.90
C ASN A 105 -11.98 -14.62 23.65
N ILE A 106 -12.69 -14.81 22.53
CA ILE A 106 -12.16 -15.26 21.23
C ILE A 106 -11.15 -14.25 20.67
N SER A 107 -11.31 -12.97 20.97
CA SER A 107 -10.39 -11.90 20.57
C SER A 107 -9.10 -11.87 21.40
N SER A 108 -9.02 -12.61 22.52
CA SER A 108 -7.81 -12.75 23.32
C SER A 108 -6.89 -13.84 22.76
N PRO A 109 -5.71 -13.51 22.19
CA PRO A 109 -4.80 -14.51 21.65
C PRO A 109 -4.37 -15.58 22.69
N LYS A 110 -4.28 -15.18 23.96
CA LYS A 110 -3.91 -16.07 25.06
C LYS A 110 -5.01 -17.10 25.33
N GLN A 111 -6.25 -16.61 25.59
CA GLN A 111 -7.36 -17.53 25.88
C GLN A 111 -7.67 -18.45 24.70
N LEU A 112 -7.68 -17.88 23.48
CA LEU A 112 -7.86 -18.68 22.27
C LEU A 112 -6.77 -19.76 22.12
N GLY A 113 -5.52 -19.42 22.38
CA GLY A 113 -4.42 -20.39 22.32
C GLY A 113 -4.56 -21.52 23.33
N ASP A 114 -4.92 -21.18 24.58
CA ASP A 114 -5.14 -22.18 25.63
C ASP A 114 -6.32 -23.11 25.25
N VAL A 115 -7.42 -22.58 24.71
CA VAL A 115 -8.57 -23.40 24.26
C VAL A 115 -8.19 -24.30 23.08
N LEU A 116 -7.56 -23.75 22.03
CA LEU A 116 -7.23 -24.55 20.85
C LEU A 116 -6.20 -25.67 21.13
N PHE A 117 -5.15 -25.37 21.90
CA PHE A 117 -4.04 -26.28 22.04
C PHE A 117 -4.05 -27.10 23.34
N GLU A 118 -4.68 -26.61 24.42
CA GLU A 118 -4.77 -27.35 25.69
C GLU A 118 -6.14 -28.03 25.86
N THR A 119 -7.26 -27.33 25.55
CA THR A 119 -8.60 -27.90 25.72
C THR A 119 -8.98 -28.83 24.56
N LEU A 120 -8.83 -28.37 23.31
CA LEU A 120 -9.16 -29.15 22.11
C LEU A 120 -7.99 -30.05 21.64
N GLY A 121 -6.78 -29.85 22.16
CA GLY A 121 -5.61 -30.67 21.83
C GLY A 121 -5.18 -30.61 20.36
N LEU A 122 -5.41 -29.48 19.66
CA LEU A 122 -5.07 -29.35 18.25
C LEU A 122 -3.54 -29.36 18.04
N PRO A 123 -3.05 -29.89 16.90
CA PRO A 123 -1.61 -30.02 16.66
C PRO A 123 -0.97 -28.65 16.34
N GLY A 124 0.37 -28.55 16.53
CA GLY A 124 1.16 -27.42 16.04
C GLY A 124 1.22 -26.19 16.94
N GLY A 125 0.68 -26.24 18.14
CA GLY A 125 0.77 -25.16 19.13
C GLY A 125 2.21 -24.90 19.57
N LYS A 126 2.82 -23.77 19.10
CA LYS A 126 4.11 -23.31 19.59
C LYS A 126 3.90 -22.27 20.67
N LYS A 127 4.24 -22.61 21.91
CA LYS A 127 4.16 -21.68 23.05
C LYS A 127 5.39 -20.76 23.06
N GLY A 128 5.16 -19.46 22.89
CA GLY A 128 6.17 -18.43 23.06
C GLY A 128 6.19 -17.88 24.50
N ALA A 129 6.97 -16.84 24.74
CA ALA A 129 7.04 -16.17 26.05
C ALA A 129 5.70 -15.59 26.53
N THR A 130 4.82 -15.20 25.59
CA THR A 130 3.49 -14.57 25.86
C THR A 130 2.31 -15.53 25.66
N GLY A 131 2.55 -16.83 25.45
CA GLY A 131 1.51 -17.83 25.18
C GLY A 131 1.62 -18.44 23.77
N TYR A 132 0.56 -19.14 23.35
CA TYR A 132 0.51 -19.75 22.02
C TYR A 132 0.35 -18.71 20.92
N LYS A 133 0.98 -18.96 19.77
CA LYS A 133 0.74 -18.17 18.56
C LYS A 133 -0.61 -18.56 17.95
N THR A 134 -1.48 -17.59 17.74
CA THR A 134 -2.83 -17.77 17.15
C THR A 134 -3.06 -16.82 15.96
N GLY A 135 -2.01 -16.35 15.30
CA GLY A 135 -2.12 -15.54 14.09
C GLY A 135 -2.81 -16.29 12.94
N ALA A 136 -3.29 -15.56 11.93
CA ALA A 136 -3.98 -16.14 10.77
C ALA A 136 -3.21 -17.30 10.14
N GLU A 137 -1.91 -17.13 9.91
CA GLU A 137 -1.02 -18.18 9.36
C GLU A 137 -1.01 -19.50 10.15
N VAL A 138 -1.19 -19.42 11.48
CA VAL A 138 -1.25 -20.61 12.33
C VAL A 138 -2.61 -21.26 12.22
N LEU A 139 -3.68 -20.47 12.23
CA LEU A 139 -5.06 -20.96 12.11
C LEU A 139 -5.32 -21.57 10.73
N GLU A 140 -4.85 -20.94 9.65
CA GLU A 140 -4.97 -21.46 8.28
C GLU A 140 -4.35 -22.86 8.12
N LYS A 141 -3.25 -23.14 8.81
CA LYS A 141 -2.63 -24.50 8.84
C LYS A 141 -3.48 -25.53 9.60
N LEU A 142 -4.46 -25.08 10.37
CA LEU A 142 -5.39 -25.93 11.13
C LEU A 142 -6.74 -26.14 10.43
N ILE A 143 -6.99 -25.49 9.29
CA ILE A 143 -8.19 -25.69 8.49
C ILE A 143 -8.39 -27.19 8.20
N GLY A 144 -9.61 -27.67 8.39
CA GLY A 144 -9.99 -29.08 8.24
C GLY A 144 -9.55 -29.98 9.42
N LYS A 145 -8.87 -29.46 10.46
CA LYS A 145 -8.52 -30.23 11.66
C LYS A 145 -9.64 -30.19 12.71
N HIS A 146 -10.39 -29.11 12.78
CA HIS A 146 -11.55 -28.94 13.65
C HIS A 146 -12.48 -27.87 13.07
N PRO A 147 -13.83 -28.06 13.09
CA PRO A 147 -14.79 -27.11 12.50
C PRO A 147 -14.69 -25.69 13.09
N VAL A 148 -14.26 -25.56 14.34
CA VAL A 148 -14.12 -24.26 15.02
C VAL A 148 -13.11 -23.33 14.33
N ILE A 149 -12.16 -23.85 13.58
CA ILE A 149 -11.09 -23.05 12.97
C ILE A 149 -11.63 -22.09 11.92
N GLU A 150 -12.50 -22.58 11.04
CA GLU A 150 -13.11 -21.75 10.01
C GLU A 150 -13.99 -20.66 10.66
N LEU A 151 -14.75 -21.01 11.70
CA LEU A 151 -15.57 -20.04 12.43
C LEU A 151 -14.75 -18.97 13.14
N ILE A 152 -13.59 -19.32 13.73
CA ILE A 152 -12.69 -18.36 14.37
C ILE A 152 -12.05 -17.43 13.32
N LEU A 153 -11.68 -17.94 12.15
CA LEU A 153 -11.16 -17.11 11.07
C LEU A 153 -12.21 -16.13 10.57
N GLU A 154 -13.45 -16.58 10.35
CA GLU A 154 -14.59 -15.73 10.00
C GLU A 154 -14.86 -14.69 11.10
N TYR A 155 -14.98 -15.10 12.35
CA TYR A 155 -15.23 -14.23 13.51
C TYR A 155 -14.18 -13.10 13.58
N ARG A 156 -12.90 -13.41 13.45
CA ARG A 156 -11.82 -12.42 13.47
C ARG A 156 -11.89 -11.44 12.32
N ASN A 157 -12.21 -11.93 11.12
CA ASN A 157 -12.34 -11.07 9.95
C ASN A 157 -13.47 -10.07 10.11
N ILE A 158 -14.68 -10.55 10.47
CA ILE A 158 -15.84 -9.66 10.59
C ILE A 158 -15.78 -8.78 11.84
N THR A 159 -15.19 -9.23 12.96
CA THR A 159 -14.99 -8.40 14.15
C THR A 159 -14.01 -7.25 13.87
N LYS A 160 -12.97 -7.50 13.09
CA LYS A 160 -12.07 -6.46 12.63
C LYS A 160 -12.78 -5.46 11.71
N LEU A 161 -13.60 -5.95 10.78
CA LEU A 161 -14.42 -5.12 9.89
C LEU A 161 -15.35 -4.22 10.70
N TYR A 162 -16.08 -4.81 11.64
CA TYR A 162 -17.01 -4.12 12.54
C TYR A 162 -16.32 -3.01 13.34
N SER A 163 -15.28 -3.36 14.09
CA SER A 163 -14.61 -2.44 15.01
C SER A 163 -13.83 -1.35 14.30
N THR A 164 -13.19 -1.66 13.17
CA THR A 164 -12.32 -0.70 12.46
C THR A 164 -13.11 0.22 11.54
N TYR A 165 -14.07 -0.34 10.81
CA TYR A 165 -14.76 0.39 9.76
C TYR A 165 -16.20 0.77 10.12
N LEU A 166 -17.03 -0.16 10.57
CA LEU A 166 -18.44 0.15 10.81
C LEU A 166 -18.65 1.02 12.06
N GLU A 167 -18.04 0.67 13.17
CA GLU A 167 -18.04 1.54 14.36
C GLU A 167 -16.93 2.60 14.33
N GLY A 168 -15.74 2.21 13.85
CA GLY A 168 -14.57 3.05 13.89
C GLY A 168 -14.73 4.32 13.07
N LEU A 169 -15.25 4.23 11.85
CA LEU A 169 -15.41 5.37 10.95
C LEU A 169 -16.47 6.37 11.45
N ASN A 170 -17.51 5.90 12.14
CA ASN A 170 -18.54 6.77 12.72
C ASN A 170 -17.96 7.89 13.63
N LYS A 171 -16.81 7.64 14.24
CA LYS A 171 -16.13 8.61 15.14
C LYS A 171 -15.43 9.73 14.38
N PHE A 172 -15.20 9.53 13.09
CA PHE A 172 -14.49 10.47 12.22
C PHE A 172 -15.42 11.21 11.25
N ILE A 173 -16.74 10.93 11.30
CA ILE A 173 -17.70 11.69 10.52
C ILE A 173 -17.95 13.01 11.24
N HIS A 174 -17.59 14.13 10.59
CA HIS A 174 -17.75 15.47 11.09
C HIS A 174 -19.20 15.99 10.92
N GLU A 175 -19.48 17.19 11.41
CA GLU A 175 -20.82 17.81 11.33
C GLU A 175 -21.30 18.05 9.91
N ASP A 176 -20.39 18.17 8.95
CA ASP A 176 -20.68 18.30 7.51
C ASP A 176 -20.97 16.97 6.81
N GLY A 177 -21.00 15.86 7.56
CA GLY A 177 -21.24 14.51 7.02
C GLY A 177 -20.04 13.90 6.31
N LYS A 178 -18.86 14.47 6.46
CA LYS A 178 -17.64 14.01 5.78
C LYS A 178 -16.60 13.45 6.75
N ILE A 179 -15.70 12.66 6.18
CA ILE A 179 -14.46 12.23 6.81
C ILE A 179 -13.31 13.01 6.17
N HIS A 180 -12.52 13.66 7.03
CA HIS A 180 -11.33 14.43 6.66
C HIS A 180 -10.09 13.67 7.16
N THR A 181 -9.55 12.78 6.32
CA THR A 181 -8.29 12.10 6.65
C THR A 181 -7.13 13.08 6.61
N ILE A 182 -6.06 12.75 7.31
CA ILE A 182 -4.81 13.52 7.28
C ILE A 182 -3.75 12.71 6.51
N TYR A 183 -3.16 13.33 5.50
CA TYR A 183 -2.06 12.71 4.74
C TYR A 183 -0.70 13.04 5.34
N LYS A 184 0.03 12.01 5.74
CA LYS A 184 1.43 12.12 6.20
C LYS A 184 2.37 11.93 5.00
N GLN A 185 2.86 13.04 4.47
CA GLN A 185 3.70 13.04 3.27
C GLN A 185 5.11 12.47 3.52
N THR A 186 5.62 12.60 4.73
CA THR A 186 7.02 12.27 5.08
C THR A 186 7.16 11.08 6.02
N LEU A 187 6.08 10.33 6.30
CA LEU A 187 6.09 9.24 7.27
C LEU A 187 6.80 8.00 6.74
N THR A 188 6.51 7.60 5.50
CA THR A 188 7.04 6.35 4.95
C THR A 188 8.43 6.57 4.36
N ARG A 189 9.34 5.60 4.57
CA ARG A 189 10.69 5.65 4.02
C ARG A 189 10.76 5.40 2.52
N THR A 190 9.69 4.90 1.90
CA THR A 190 9.60 4.65 0.45
C THR A 190 9.10 5.87 -0.33
N GLY A 191 8.66 6.93 0.34
CA GLY A 191 8.04 8.09 -0.28
C GLY A 191 6.53 7.94 -0.49
N ARG A 192 5.92 6.78 -0.21
CA ARG A 192 4.45 6.63 -0.24
C ARG A 192 3.79 7.56 0.76
N LEU A 193 2.60 8.07 0.42
CA LEU A 193 1.73 8.74 1.37
C LEU A 193 1.21 7.75 2.40
N SER A 194 0.89 8.25 3.58
CA SER A 194 0.15 7.51 4.60
C SER A 194 -1.05 8.33 5.03
N SER A 195 -2.22 7.71 5.09
CA SER A 195 -3.46 8.33 5.55
C SER A 195 -3.70 7.93 7.01
N VAL A 196 -4.07 8.88 7.85
CA VAL A 196 -4.33 8.68 9.29
C VAL A 196 -5.57 9.47 9.71
N ASP A 197 -6.17 9.09 10.82
CA ASP A 197 -7.28 9.76 11.48
C ASP A 197 -8.51 10.05 10.59
N PRO A 198 -9.09 9.02 9.91
CA PRO A 198 -8.75 7.61 9.90
C PRO A 198 -7.86 7.24 8.70
N ASN A 199 -7.28 6.02 8.69
CA ASN A 199 -6.57 5.51 7.53
C ASN A 199 -7.55 5.02 6.46
N LEU A 200 -7.85 5.86 5.47
CA LEU A 200 -8.72 5.54 4.34
C LEU A 200 -8.04 4.71 3.25
N GLN A 201 -6.70 4.58 3.27
CA GLN A 201 -5.97 3.73 2.31
C GLN A 201 -6.17 2.23 2.56
N ASN A 202 -6.71 1.86 3.72
CA ASN A 202 -6.96 0.47 4.10
C ASN A 202 -8.44 0.06 4.00
N ILE A 203 -9.30 0.88 3.39
CA ILE A 203 -10.71 0.50 3.15
C ILE A 203 -10.72 -0.79 2.34
N PRO A 204 -11.40 -1.85 2.81
CA PRO A 204 -11.38 -3.14 2.16
C PRO A 204 -11.87 -3.08 0.71
N ALA A 205 -11.19 -3.80 -0.19
CA ALA A 205 -11.54 -3.84 -1.61
C ALA A 205 -11.53 -5.27 -2.19
N ARG A 206 -11.06 -6.27 -1.45
CA ARG A 206 -10.82 -7.62 -1.99
C ARG A 206 -11.87 -8.63 -1.58
N ASP A 207 -12.32 -8.62 -0.32
CA ASP A 207 -13.36 -9.53 0.15
C ASP A 207 -14.74 -8.86 0.01
N GLU A 208 -15.75 -9.68 -0.25
CA GLU A 208 -17.09 -9.21 -0.60
C GLU A 208 -17.76 -8.44 0.57
N LEU A 209 -17.65 -8.97 1.79
CA LEU A 209 -18.20 -8.31 2.98
C LEU A 209 -17.50 -6.99 3.28
N GLY A 210 -16.17 -6.97 3.21
CA GLY A 210 -15.39 -5.77 3.44
C GLY A 210 -15.69 -4.68 2.42
N ARG A 211 -15.90 -5.06 1.14
CA ARG A 211 -16.29 -4.12 0.09
C ARG A 211 -17.60 -3.40 0.37
N LEU A 212 -18.54 -4.01 1.09
CA LEU A 212 -19.83 -3.37 1.41
C LEU A 212 -19.65 -2.04 2.16
N VAL A 213 -18.60 -1.90 2.99
CA VAL A 213 -18.27 -0.63 3.66
C VAL A 213 -18.14 0.51 2.66
N ARG A 214 -17.66 0.24 1.46
CA ARG A 214 -17.45 1.23 0.41
C ARG A 214 -18.75 1.89 -0.07
N LYS A 215 -19.91 1.25 0.12
CA LYS A 215 -21.23 1.81 -0.19
C LYS A 215 -21.61 3.02 0.68
N ALA A 216 -20.98 3.16 1.86
CA ALA A 216 -21.21 4.31 2.73
C ALA A 216 -20.47 5.57 2.25
N PHE A 217 -19.53 5.45 1.33
CA PHE A 217 -18.82 6.60 0.76
C PHE A 217 -19.51 7.05 -0.51
N LEU A 218 -20.05 8.28 -0.46
CA LEU A 218 -20.86 8.87 -1.52
C LEU A 218 -20.17 10.10 -2.12
N PRO A 219 -20.40 10.41 -3.40
CA PRO A 219 -19.96 11.68 -3.97
C PRO A 219 -20.78 12.83 -3.36
N GLU A 220 -20.15 14.00 -3.21
CA GLU A 220 -20.85 15.25 -2.86
C GLU A 220 -21.56 15.81 -4.09
N ASN A 221 -20.97 15.59 -5.27
CA ASN A 221 -21.54 15.99 -6.56
C ASN A 221 -22.31 14.80 -7.18
N ASP A 222 -22.08 14.48 -8.46
CA ASP A 222 -22.91 13.51 -9.15
C ASP A 222 -22.34 12.09 -9.11
N LEU A 223 -21.00 11.94 -9.28
CA LEU A 223 -20.35 10.65 -9.45
C LEU A 223 -18.95 10.64 -8.83
N PHE A 224 -18.47 9.45 -8.47
CA PHE A 224 -17.04 9.18 -8.35
C PHE A 224 -16.43 8.79 -9.68
N LEU A 225 -15.18 9.20 -9.91
CA LEU A 225 -14.26 8.59 -10.85
C LEU A 225 -13.11 7.98 -10.04
N SER A 226 -12.87 6.68 -10.19
CA SER A 226 -11.64 6.01 -9.76
C SER A 226 -10.72 5.85 -10.95
N ALA A 227 -9.46 6.24 -10.80
CA ALA A 227 -8.41 6.05 -11.79
C ALA A 227 -7.23 5.32 -11.15
N ASP A 228 -6.93 4.10 -11.62
CA ASP A 228 -5.95 3.18 -11.01
C ASP A 228 -4.88 2.77 -12.03
N TYR A 229 -3.61 2.92 -11.65
CA TYR A 229 -2.51 2.46 -12.48
C TYR A 229 -2.46 0.94 -12.58
N SER A 230 -2.51 0.43 -13.79
CA SER A 230 -2.40 -1.00 -14.06
C SER A 230 -0.97 -1.48 -13.91
N GLN A 231 -0.69 -2.27 -12.86
CA GLN A 231 0.60 -2.96 -12.65
C GLN A 231 1.83 -2.04 -12.68
N ILE A 232 1.74 -0.86 -12.07
CA ILE A 232 2.77 0.18 -12.16
C ILE A 232 4.16 -0.32 -11.73
N GLU A 233 4.25 -1.07 -10.62
CA GLU A 233 5.53 -1.57 -10.11
C GLU A 233 6.21 -2.53 -11.13
N LEU A 234 5.44 -3.32 -11.87
CA LEU A 234 5.99 -4.23 -12.88
C LEU A 234 6.42 -3.48 -14.16
N ARG A 235 5.71 -2.42 -14.51
CA ARG A 235 6.11 -1.52 -15.61
C ARG A 235 7.38 -0.76 -15.27
N ILE A 236 7.52 -0.31 -14.03
CA ILE A 236 8.75 0.29 -13.52
C ILE A 236 9.89 -0.72 -13.57
N LEU A 237 9.67 -1.96 -13.08
CA LEU A 237 10.68 -3.01 -13.14
C LEU A 237 11.14 -3.28 -14.58
N ALA A 238 10.20 -3.42 -15.53
CA ALA A 238 10.53 -3.62 -16.94
C ALA A 238 11.42 -2.49 -17.48
N HIS A 239 11.07 -1.23 -17.18
CA HIS A 239 11.79 -0.06 -17.61
C HIS A 239 13.21 0.03 -17.01
N ILE A 240 13.34 -0.09 -15.67
CA ILE A 240 14.64 0.08 -14.99
C ILE A 240 15.60 -1.08 -15.23
N SER A 241 15.06 -2.31 -15.41
CA SER A 241 15.85 -3.50 -15.71
C SER A 241 16.24 -3.61 -17.18
N LYS A 242 15.64 -2.80 -18.05
CA LYS A 242 15.79 -2.85 -19.51
C LYS A 242 15.62 -4.29 -20.04
N SER A 243 14.66 -5.02 -19.47
CA SER A 243 14.30 -6.36 -19.94
C SER A 243 13.45 -6.24 -21.20
N ASP A 244 14.05 -6.52 -22.35
CA ASP A 244 13.36 -6.45 -23.65
C ASP A 244 12.11 -7.31 -23.67
N GLU A 245 12.14 -8.49 -23.05
CA GLU A 245 11.02 -9.44 -23.01
C GLU A 245 9.83 -8.84 -22.22
N LEU A 246 10.09 -8.17 -21.07
CA LEU A 246 9.05 -7.52 -20.28
C LEU A 246 8.53 -6.26 -20.98
N ILE A 247 9.43 -5.47 -21.57
CA ILE A 247 9.07 -4.25 -22.31
C ILE A 247 8.14 -4.62 -23.45
N GLN A 248 8.52 -5.61 -24.28
CA GLN A 248 7.70 -6.05 -25.41
C GLN A 248 6.35 -6.60 -24.97
N ALA A 249 6.28 -7.38 -23.87
CA ALA A 249 5.01 -7.86 -23.35
C ALA A 249 4.07 -6.70 -22.97
N PHE A 250 4.58 -5.65 -22.33
CA PHE A 250 3.77 -4.47 -22.01
C PHE A 250 3.39 -3.62 -23.21
N VAL A 251 4.26 -3.50 -24.22
CA VAL A 251 3.97 -2.79 -25.47
C VAL A 251 2.89 -3.54 -26.27
N ASN A 252 2.95 -4.86 -26.31
CA ASN A 252 1.95 -5.70 -26.97
C ASN A 252 0.61 -5.75 -26.22
N GLY A 253 0.57 -5.32 -24.96
CA GLY A 253 -0.64 -5.40 -24.13
C GLY A 253 -0.92 -6.79 -23.56
N ASP A 254 0.09 -7.64 -23.45
CA ASP A 254 -0.03 -8.99 -22.90
C ASP A 254 -0.38 -8.95 -21.40
N ASP A 255 -1.13 -9.96 -20.93
CA ASP A 255 -1.23 -10.21 -19.48
C ASP A 255 0.11 -10.75 -18.97
N ILE A 256 0.88 -9.86 -18.32
CA ILE A 256 2.24 -10.17 -17.86
C ILE A 256 2.30 -11.41 -16.95
N HIS A 257 1.27 -11.63 -16.13
CA HIS A 257 1.24 -12.80 -15.24
C HIS A 257 1.02 -14.09 -16.02
N THR A 258 0.18 -14.06 -17.06
CA THR A 258 -0.04 -15.18 -17.95
C THR A 258 1.18 -15.43 -18.84
N LYS A 259 1.79 -14.34 -19.37
CA LYS A 259 3.03 -14.45 -20.18
C LYS A 259 4.17 -15.09 -19.39
N VAL A 260 4.44 -14.60 -18.17
CA VAL A 260 5.49 -15.18 -17.31
C VAL A 260 5.17 -16.61 -16.90
N ALA A 261 3.88 -16.94 -16.66
CA ALA A 261 3.50 -18.32 -16.40
C ALA A 261 3.76 -19.23 -17.61
N ALA A 262 3.37 -18.80 -18.80
CA ALA A 262 3.65 -19.52 -20.04
C ALA A 262 5.15 -19.82 -20.21
N ASP A 263 5.99 -18.82 -19.96
CA ASP A 263 7.45 -18.94 -20.06
C ASP A 263 8.02 -19.89 -18.97
N ILE A 264 7.60 -19.74 -17.71
CA ILE A 264 8.09 -20.59 -16.61
C ILE A 264 7.68 -22.06 -16.81
N PHE A 265 6.43 -22.30 -17.20
CA PHE A 265 5.90 -23.67 -17.35
C PHE A 265 6.09 -24.24 -18.76
N ASN A 266 6.69 -23.47 -19.68
CA ASN A 266 6.95 -23.83 -21.08
C ASN A 266 5.68 -24.29 -21.81
N LYS A 267 4.66 -23.41 -21.79
CA LYS A 267 3.33 -23.60 -22.40
C LYS A 267 2.96 -22.39 -23.26
N SER A 268 1.94 -22.55 -24.10
CA SER A 268 1.29 -21.39 -24.72
C SER A 268 0.46 -20.60 -23.69
N MET A 269 0.22 -19.33 -23.94
CA MET A 269 -0.58 -18.49 -23.02
C MET A 269 -1.99 -19.03 -22.80
N ASP A 270 -2.59 -19.64 -23.81
CA ASP A 270 -3.95 -20.21 -23.74
C ASP A 270 -4.03 -21.50 -22.89
N GLU A 271 -2.90 -22.18 -22.69
CA GLU A 271 -2.81 -23.39 -21.85
C GLU A 271 -2.49 -23.08 -20.38
N VAL A 272 -2.23 -21.83 -20.05
CA VAL A 272 -1.90 -21.45 -18.67
C VAL A 272 -3.12 -21.57 -17.77
N THR A 273 -2.99 -22.39 -16.73
CA THR A 273 -4.04 -22.55 -15.72
C THR A 273 -4.08 -21.38 -14.74
N LYS A 274 -5.23 -21.21 -14.06
CA LYS A 274 -5.37 -20.18 -12.99
C LYS A 274 -4.35 -20.36 -11.85
N VAL A 275 -3.97 -21.61 -11.56
CA VAL A 275 -2.96 -21.93 -10.53
C VAL A 275 -1.57 -21.48 -10.97
N GLU A 276 -1.18 -21.82 -12.19
CA GLU A 276 0.12 -21.42 -12.76
C GLU A 276 0.24 -19.89 -12.87
N ARG A 277 -0.82 -19.22 -13.34
CA ARG A 277 -0.88 -17.75 -13.36
C ARG A 277 -0.71 -17.14 -11.96
N ARG A 278 -1.37 -17.72 -10.95
CA ARG A 278 -1.20 -17.30 -9.54
C ARG A 278 0.20 -17.55 -9.03
N THR A 279 0.81 -18.69 -9.37
CA THR A 279 2.20 -19.00 -9.03
C THR A 279 3.16 -17.99 -9.66
N ALA A 280 3.03 -17.71 -10.96
CA ALA A 280 3.85 -16.73 -11.64
C ALA A 280 3.70 -15.32 -11.02
N LYS A 281 2.47 -14.91 -10.68
CA LYS A 281 2.22 -13.67 -9.95
C LYS A 281 2.98 -13.62 -8.64
N ALA A 282 2.96 -14.70 -7.85
CA ALA A 282 3.69 -14.76 -6.58
C ALA A 282 5.22 -14.73 -6.78
N VAL A 283 5.74 -15.38 -7.83
CA VAL A 283 7.17 -15.34 -8.19
C VAL A 283 7.59 -13.90 -8.55
N ILE A 284 6.87 -13.24 -9.45
CA ILE A 284 7.19 -11.88 -9.90
C ILE A 284 7.19 -10.90 -8.72
N PHE A 285 6.12 -10.87 -7.92
CA PHE A 285 6.05 -10.02 -6.75
C PHE A 285 7.10 -10.39 -5.71
N GLY A 286 7.33 -11.70 -5.54
CA GLY A 286 8.40 -12.18 -4.67
C GLY A 286 9.77 -11.61 -5.07
N ILE A 287 10.09 -11.57 -6.34
CA ILE A 287 11.34 -11.00 -6.86
C ILE A 287 11.40 -9.50 -6.60
N VAL A 288 10.34 -8.74 -6.91
CA VAL A 288 10.25 -7.29 -6.64
C VAL A 288 10.50 -6.98 -5.15
N TYR A 289 10.01 -7.84 -4.26
CA TYR A 289 10.16 -7.67 -2.80
C TYR A 289 11.36 -8.44 -2.20
N GLY A 290 12.19 -9.06 -3.02
CA GLY A 290 13.38 -9.79 -2.58
C GLY A 290 13.07 -11.02 -1.70
N ILE A 291 11.99 -11.75 -2.02
CA ILE A 291 11.57 -12.93 -1.26
C ILE A 291 12.59 -14.06 -1.41
N SER A 292 12.80 -14.83 -0.32
CA SER A 292 13.60 -16.06 -0.38
C SER A 292 12.77 -17.22 -0.95
N GLY A 293 13.46 -18.27 -1.44
CA GLY A 293 12.79 -19.50 -1.86
C GLY A 293 11.96 -20.13 -0.74
N PHE A 294 12.36 -19.96 0.54
CA PHE A 294 11.57 -20.40 1.69
C PHE A 294 10.23 -19.62 1.78
N GLY A 295 10.29 -18.29 1.77
CA GLY A 295 9.09 -17.47 1.87
C GLY A 295 8.16 -17.62 0.66
N LEU A 296 8.72 -17.77 -0.55
CA LEU A 296 7.91 -18.05 -1.74
C LEU A 296 7.24 -19.43 -1.64
N GLY A 297 7.98 -20.46 -1.17
CA GLY A 297 7.43 -21.80 -0.99
C GLY A 297 6.24 -21.83 -0.02
N GLU A 298 6.31 -21.10 1.09
CA GLU A 298 5.16 -20.94 2.01
C GLU A 298 3.98 -20.26 1.32
N ASN A 299 4.22 -19.22 0.50
CA ASN A 299 3.16 -18.47 -0.20
C ASN A 299 2.39 -19.29 -1.24
N ILE A 300 3.08 -20.17 -1.98
CA ILE A 300 2.45 -20.93 -3.07
C ILE A 300 2.22 -22.40 -2.73
N GLY A 301 2.58 -22.83 -1.51
CA GLY A 301 2.34 -24.18 -1.02
C GLY A 301 3.25 -25.24 -1.65
N VAL A 302 4.50 -24.90 -2.00
CA VAL A 302 5.50 -25.82 -2.54
C VAL A 302 6.74 -25.88 -1.66
N SER A 303 7.62 -26.85 -1.91
CA SER A 303 8.88 -26.93 -1.18
C SER A 303 9.79 -25.72 -1.46
N PRO A 304 10.65 -25.30 -0.50
CA PRO A 304 11.61 -24.23 -0.72
C PRO A 304 12.55 -24.47 -1.91
N LYS A 305 12.82 -25.74 -2.23
CA LYS A 305 13.64 -26.13 -3.39
C LYS A 305 12.93 -25.83 -4.70
N GLU A 306 11.65 -26.20 -4.81
CA GLU A 306 10.83 -25.91 -6.01
C GLU A 306 10.62 -24.40 -6.17
N ALA A 307 10.32 -23.67 -5.09
CA ALA A 307 10.21 -22.22 -5.12
C ALA A 307 11.50 -21.56 -5.61
N LYS A 308 12.66 -22.05 -5.18
CA LYS A 308 13.96 -21.57 -5.67
C LYS A 308 14.14 -21.84 -7.16
N GLN A 309 13.71 -22.99 -7.67
CA GLN A 309 13.75 -23.31 -9.10
C GLN A 309 12.89 -22.36 -9.92
N PHE A 310 11.71 -21.94 -9.43
CA PHE A 310 10.89 -20.93 -10.10
C PHE A 310 11.60 -19.57 -10.18
N ILE A 311 12.27 -19.13 -9.10
CA ILE A 311 13.04 -17.90 -9.08
C ILE A 311 14.22 -17.98 -10.08
N GLU A 312 14.95 -19.07 -10.06
CA GLU A 312 16.09 -19.30 -10.97
C GLU A 312 15.61 -19.31 -12.42
N LYS A 313 14.51 -20.03 -12.72
CA LYS A 313 13.92 -20.08 -14.05
C LYS A 313 13.46 -18.69 -14.53
N TYR A 314 12.84 -17.90 -13.68
CA TYR A 314 12.48 -16.53 -13.99
C TYR A 314 13.71 -15.70 -14.38
N TYR A 315 14.79 -15.78 -13.62
CA TYR A 315 16.02 -15.05 -13.92
C TYR A 315 16.74 -15.53 -15.19
N GLU A 316 16.62 -16.80 -15.54
CA GLU A 316 17.10 -17.31 -16.84
C GLU A 316 16.31 -16.73 -18.01
N LEU A 317 14.99 -16.61 -17.87
CA LEU A 317 14.08 -16.10 -18.90
C LEU A 317 14.12 -14.56 -19.00
N TYR A 318 14.42 -13.88 -17.91
CA TYR A 318 14.47 -12.42 -17.81
C TYR A 318 15.84 -11.93 -17.29
N PRO A 319 16.92 -12.12 -18.06
CA PRO A 319 18.30 -11.81 -17.60
C PRO A 319 18.50 -10.33 -17.28
N GLY A 320 17.79 -9.42 -17.95
CA GLY A 320 17.81 -7.99 -17.64
C GLY A 320 17.39 -7.71 -16.19
N VAL A 321 16.35 -8.40 -15.72
CA VAL A 321 15.90 -8.27 -14.32
C VAL A 321 16.97 -8.79 -13.36
N LYS A 322 17.57 -9.95 -13.66
CA LYS A 322 18.65 -10.52 -12.84
C LYS A 322 19.84 -9.55 -12.72
N ASN A 323 20.30 -9.02 -13.85
CA ASN A 323 21.42 -8.09 -13.88
C ASN A 323 21.13 -6.82 -13.08
N TYR A 324 19.91 -6.26 -13.23
CA TYR A 324 19.48 -5.11 -12.45
C TYR A 324 19.48 -5.40 -10.94
N MET A 325 18.90 -6.54 -10.53
CA MET A 325 18.83 -6.91 -9.10
C MET A 325 20.23 -7.11 -8.48
N ASP A 326 21.18 -7.66 -9.23
CA ASP A 326 22.56 -7.80 -8.76
C ASP A 326 23.29 -6.46 -8.70
N MET A 327 23.12 -5.62 -9.73
CA MET A 327 23.69 -4.28 -9.79
C MET A 327 23.24 -3.39 -8.63
N ILE A 328 21.92 -3.29 -8.39
CA ILE A 328 21.39 -2.41 -7.35
C ILE A 328 21.80 -2.86 -5.94
N LYS A 329 21.99 -4.16 -5.72
CA LYS A 329 22.56 -4.65 -4.47
C LYS A 329 24.01 -4.22 -4.31
N ALA A 330 24.83 -4.39 -5.33
CA ALA A 330 26.23 -4.00 -5.29
C ALA A 330 26.37 -2.49 -5.01
N ASP A 331 25.63 -1.67 -5.76
CA ASP A 331 25.60 -0.21 -5.59
C ASP A 331 25.17 0.19 -4.18
N ALA A 332 24.15 -0.49 -3.64
CA ALA A 332 23.65 -0.23 -2.29
C ALA A 332 24.70 -0.57 -1.20
N TYR A 333 25.50 -1.60 -1.38
CA TYR A 333 26.61 -1.92 -0.48
C TYR A 333 27.75 -0.87 -0.58
N ASP A 334 28.05 -0.40 -1.79
CA ASP A 334 29.13 0.55 -2.01
C ASP A 334 28.75 1.96 -1.54
N CYS A 335 27.53 2.42 -1.83
CA CYS A 335 27.07 3.78 -1.53
C CYS A 335 26.40 3.92 -0.16
N GLY A 336 25.85 2.83 0.40
CA GLY A 336 25.03 2.85 1.62
C GLY A 336 23.59 3.35 1.40
N TYR A 337 23.17 3.59 0.16
CA TYR A 337 21.83 4.05 -0.17
C TYR A 337 21.37 3.57 -1.55
N VAL A 338 20.10 3.74 -1.84
CA VAL A 338 19.51 3.60 -3.19
C VAL A 338 18.69 4.83 -3.56
N ARG A 339 18.36 4.97 -4.85
CA ARG A 339 17.54 6.08 -5.37
C ARG A 339 16.37 5.58 -6.21
N THR A 340 15.31 6.38 -6.26
CA THR A 340 14.25 6.25 -7.26
C THR A 340 14.69 6.88 -8.59
N LEU A 341 13.88 6.71 -9.64
CA LEU A 341 14.09 7.42 -10.92
C LEU A 341 13.89 8.94 -10.82
N PHE A 342 13.33 9.43 -9.72
CA PHE A 342 13.20 10.86 -9.40
C PHE A 342 14.23 11.32 -8.37
N ASN A 343 15.32 10.57 -8.21
CA ASN A 343 16.42 10.84 -7.29
C ASN A 343 16.07 10.83 -5.78
N ARG A 344 14.88 10.32 -5.38
CA ARG A 344 14.59 10.12 -3.97
C ARG A 344 15.59 9.16 -3.36
N LYS A 345 16.41 9.67 -2.44
CA LYS A 345 17.47 8.91 -1.76
C LYS A 345 16.95 8.23 -0.52
N ARG A 346 17.27 6.95 -0.37
CA ARG A 346 17.02 6.18 0.85
C ARG A 346 18.30 5.54 1.35
N VAL A 347 18.78 5.97 2.50
CA VAL A 347 19.90 5.38 3.22
C VAL A 347 19.47 4.04 3.82
N ILE A 348 20.37 3.04 3.80
CA ILE A 348 20.09 1.66 4.24
C ILE A 348 21.20 1.22 5.19
N ASP A 349 21.10 1.63 6.46
CA ASP A 349 22.08 1.30 7.50
C ASP A 349 22.15 -0.21 7.77
N GLU A 350 21.06 -0.93 7.52
CA GLU A 350 20.92 -2.37 7.73
C GLU A 350 21.94 -3.20 6.92
N LEU A 351 22.43 -2.71 5.77
CA LEU A 351 23.40 -3.41 4.90
C LEU A 351 24.74 -3.67 5.60
N HIS A 352 25.12 -2.80 6.52
CA HIS A 352 26.39 -2.91 7.24
C HIS A 352 26.26 -3.62 8.60
N SER A 353 25.07 -4.17 8.90
CA SER A 353 24.85 -4.91 10.15
C SER A 353 25.66 -6.22 10.20
N SER A 354 26.24 -6.50 11.35
CA SER A 354 26.87 -7.81 11.63
C SER A 354 25.84 -8.96 11.68
N ASN A 355 24.57 -8.63 11.98
CA ASN A 355 23.48 -9.60 12.02
C ASN A 355 23.01 -9.93 10.60
N PHE A 356 23.14 -11.21 10.22
CA PHE A 356 22.78 -11.72 8.89
C PHE A 356 21.30 -11.42 8.52
N MET A 357 20.36 -11.60 9.45
CA MET A 357 18.94 -11.37 9.20
C MET A 357 18.61 -9.89 8.96
N VAL A 358 19.29 -8.99 9.70
CA VAL A 358 19.16 -7.53 9.51
C VAL A 358 19.73 -7.15 8.13
N ARG A 359 20.91 -7.67 7.79
CA ARG A 359 21.55 -7.41 6.50
C ARG A 359 20.72 -7.91 5.33
N GLN A 360 20.13 -9.09 5.40
CA GLN A 360 19.16 -9.57 4.41
C GLN A 360 17.92 -8.66 4.32
N GLY A 361 17.48 -8.09 5.45
CA GLY A 361 16.45 -7.04 5.46
C GLY A 361 16.86 -5.83 4.65
N GLY A 362 18.10 -5.38 4.81
CA GLY A 362 18.71 -4.28 4.04
C GLY A 362 18.73 -4.56 2.53
N GLU A 363 19.12 -5.77 2.12
CA GLU A 363 19.08 -6.15 0.70
C GLU A 363 17.68 -6.08 0.10
N ARG A 364 16.65 -6.55 0.83
CA ARG A 364 15.26 -6.43 0.38
C ARG A 364 14.82 -4.97 0.26
N ILE A 365 15.25 -4.11 1.17
CA ILE A 365 15.01 -2.66 1.10
C ILE A 365 15.66 -2.08 -0.15
N ALA A 366 16.91 -2.47 -0.46
CA ALA A 366 17.64 -2.00 -1.63
C ALA A 366 16.94 -2.40 -2.94
N LEU A 367 16.43 -3.62 -3.05
CA LEU A 367 15.72 -4.12 -4.22
C LEU A 367 14.36 -3.45 -4.43
N ASN A 368 13.59 -3.29 -3.35
CA ASN A 368 12.22 -2.81 -3.41
C ASN A 368 12.13 -1.27 -3.56
N THR A 369 13.01 -0.52 -2.90
CA THR A 369 12.89 0.94 -2.80
C THR A 369 12.90 1.65 -4.17
N PRO A 370 13.77 1.34 -5.14
CA PRO A 370 13.75 1.99 -6.44
C PRO A 370 12.43 1.79 -7.19
N ILE A 371 11.80 0.64 -7.04
CA ILE A 371 10.53 0.29 -7.71
C ILE A 371 9.36 0.96 -7.01
N GLN A 372 9.16 0.66 -5.73
CA GLN A 372 8.04 1.18 -4.94
C GLN A 372 8.13 2.70 -4.75
N GLY A 373 9.35 3.23 -4.57
CA GLY A 373 9.57 4.66 -4.43
C GLY A 373 9.31 5.41 -5.73
N THR A 374 9.73 4.87 -6.88
CA THR A 374 9.40 5.46 -8.17
C THR A 374 7.89 5.46 -8.44
N SER A 375 7.17 4.38 -8.06
CA SER A 375 5.71 4.37 -8.12
C SER A 375 5.09 5.49 -7.27
N ALA A 376 5.61 5.70 -6.05
CA ALA A 376 5.17 6.79 -5.19
C ALA A 376 5.45 8.18 -5.79
N ASP A 377 6.61 8.36 -6.42
CA ASP A 377 6.97 9.63 -7.07
C ASP A 377 6.09 9.91 -8.29
N ILE A 378 5.80 8.89 -9.10
CA ILE A 378 4.86 8.98 -10.23
C ILE A 378 3.49 9.42 -9.76
N ILE A 379 2.89 8.76 -8.77
CA ILE A 379 1.54 9.10 -8.29
C ILE A 379 1.51 10.53 -7.73
N LYS A 380 2.53 10.93 -6.98
CA LYS A 380 2.64 12.29 -6.43
C LYS A 380 2.74 13.36 -7.52
N LYS A 381 3.59 13.11 -8.52
CA LYS A 381 3.71 14.01 -9.67
C LYS A 381 2.40 14.10 -10.43
N THR A 382 1.76 12.97 -10.68
CA THR A 382 0.44 12.90 -11.31
C THR A 382 -0.62 13.73 -10.56
N MET A 383 -0.64 13.64 -9.21
CA MET A 383 -1.56 14.43 -8.39
C MET A 383 -1.34 15.94 -8.57
N VAL A 384 -0.09 16.38 -8.60
CA VAL A 384 0.27 17.78 -8.85
C VAL A 384 -0.12 18.22 -10.27
N ASP A 385 0.19 17.41 -11.27
CA ASP A 385 -0.09 17.73 -12.67
C ASP A 385 -1.61 17.79 -12.94
N ILE A 386 -2.41 16.89 -12.34
CA ILE A 386 -3.88 16.90 -12.45
C ILE A 386 -4.47 18.13 -11.75
N ASP A 387 -4.03 18.47 -10.54
CA ASP A 387 -4.52 19.66 -9.82
C ASP A 387 -4.25 20.95 -10.63
N ASN A 388 -3.05 21.08 -11.19
CA ASN A 388 -2.70 22.18 -12.07
C ASN A 388 -3.57 22.22 -13.33
N ALA A 389 -3.82 21.06 -13.95
CA ALA A 389 -4.69 20.97 -15.13
C ALA A 389 -6.14 21.32 -14.81
N PHE A 390 -6.66 20.92 -13.65
CA PHE A 390 -8.00 21.28 -13.20
C PHE A 390 -8.12 22.80 -13.03
N VAL A 391 -7.16 23.44 -12.38
CA VAL A 391 -7.12 24.91 -12.23
C VAL A 391 -7.06 25.58 -13.60
N HIS A 392 -6.14 25.16 -14.49
CA HIS A 392 -5.97 25.77 -15.81
C HIS A 392 -7.23 25.65 -16.69
N ASN A 393 -7.93 24.54 -16.58
CA ASN A 393 -9.12 24.26 -17.39
C ASN A 393 -10.43 24.66 -16.69
N ASN A 394 -10.39 25.35 -15.55
CA ASN A 394 -11.56 25.74 -14.75
C ASN A 394 -12.48 24.54 -14.45
N VAL A 395 -11.89 23.38 -14.08
CA VAL A 395 -12.63 22.19 -13.64
C VAL A 395 -13.07 22.42 -12.20
N LYS A 396 -14.33 22.14 -11.90
CA LYS A 396 -14.93 22.25 -10.55
C LYS A 396 -14.83 20.95 -9.77
N SER A 397 -14.76 19.82 -10.50
CA SER A 397 -14.58 18.50 -9.93
C SER A 397 -13.33 18.43 -9.07
N LYS A 398 -13.30 17.54 -8.05
CA LYS A 398 -12.31 17.57 -6.98
C LYS A 398 -11.59 16.23 -6.89
N MET A 399 -10.28 16.23 -6.65
CA MET A 399 -9.56 15.05 -6.18
C MET A 399 -9.82 14.87 -4.68
N LEU A 400 -10.22 13.66 -4.26
CA LEU A 400 -10.60 13.39 -2.87
C LEU A 400 -9.63 12.45 -2.16
N LEU A 401 -9.30 11.30 -2.77
CA LEU A 401 -8.50 10.27 -2.13
C LEU A 401 -7.36 9.80 -3.04
N GLN A 402 -6.27 9.41 -2.37
CA GLN A 402 -5.20 8.62 -2.94
C GLN A 402 -5.13 7.30 -2.15
N ILE A 403 -5.33 6.17 -2.83
CA ILE A 403 -5.35 4.82 -2.24
C ILE A 403 -4.39 3.94 -3.02
N HIS A 404 -3.19 3.66 -2.49
CA HIS A 404 -2.13 2.90 -3.17
C HIS A 404 -1.73 3.51 -4.52
N ASP A 405 -2.15 2.92 -5.63
CA ASP A 405 -1.87 3.38 -6.99
C ASP A 405 -3.12 4.02 -7.66
N GLU A 406 -4.16 4.27 -6.88
CA GLU A 406 -5.48 4.78 -7.26
C GLU A 406 -5.68 6.24 -6.82
N LEU A 407 -6.32 7.03 -7.67
CA LEU A 407 -6.85 8.36 -7.36
C LEU A 407 -8.38 8.34 -7.49
N VAL A 408 -9.06 8.90 -6.49
CA VAL A 408 -10.54 9.02 -6.48
C VAL A 408 -10.91 10.49 -6.58
N PHE A 409 -11.83 10.78 -7.49
CA PHE A 409 -12.34 12.11 -7.75
C PHE A 409 -13.85 12.16 -7.54
N ASP A 410 -14.33 13.29 -7.06
CA ASP A 410 -15.73 13.67 -7.00
C ASP A 410 -16.03 14.61 -8.18
N ILE A 411 -16.91 14.19 -9.09
CA ILE A 411 -17.09 14.84 -10.38
C ILE A 411 -18.52 15.29 -10.62
N TYR A 412 -18.66 16.39 -11.35
CA TYR A 412 -19.92 16.82 -11.93
C TYR A 412 -20.19 16.08 -13.24
N GLU A 413 -21.44 15.69 -13.49
CA GLU A 413 -21.81 14.96 -14.72
C GLU A 413 -21.48 15.75 -15.99
N ASP A 414 -21.64 17.09 -15.97
CA ASP A 414 -21.29 17.96 -17.08
C ASP A 414 -19.77 18.09 -17.35
N GLU A 415 -18.93 17.73 -16.37
CA GLU A 415 -17.48 17.69 -16.52
C GLU A 415 -16.91 16.28 -16.80
N LYS A 416 -17.75 15.25 -16.77
CA LYS A 416 -17.36 13.83 -16.80
C LYS A 416 -16.35 13.50 -17.90
N GLN A 417 -16.66 13.80 -19.15
CA GLN A 417 -15.75 13.48 -20.26
C GLN A 417 -14.45 14.28 -20.18
N LYS A 418 -14.54 15.56 -19.81
CA LYS A 418 -13.38 16.43 -19.67
C LYS A 418 -12.42 15.94 -18.59
N VAL A 419 -12.96 15.56 -17.42
CA VAL A 419 -12.16 15.03 -16.30
C VAL A 419 -11.53 13.68 -16.68
N LEU A 420 -12.32 12.79 -17.30
CA LEU A 420 -11.85 11.50 -17.79
C LEU A 420 -10.61 11.66 -18.68
N ASP A 421 -10.69 12.55 -19.67
CA ASP A 421 -9.62 12.78 -20.66
C ASP A 421 -8.38 13.40 -20.01
N ILE A 422 -8.56 14.40 -19.14
CA ILE A 422 -7.45 15.04 -18.41
C ILE A 422 -6.73 14.03 -17.53
N VAL A 423 -7.46 13.31 -16.70
CA VAL A 423 -6.89 12.34 -15.74
C VAL A 423 -6.14 11.25 -16.48
N LYS A 424 -6.78 10.63 -17.50
CA LYS A 424 -6.14 9.59 -18.29
C LYS A 424 -4.87 10.05 -18.99
N THR A 425 -4.97 11.19 -19.68
CA THR A 425 -3.84 11.73 -20.43
C THR A 425 -2.64 11.99 -19.51
N ILE A 426 -2.85 12.64 -18.38
CA ILE A 426 -1.78 12.97 -17.45
C ILE A 426 -1.21 11.70 -16.82
N MET A 427 -2.05 10.79 -16.32
CA MET A 427 -1.59 9.56 -15.70
C MET A 427 -0.78 8.68 -16.67
N GLU A 428 -1.20 8.56 -17.93
CA GLU A 428 -0.49 7.73 -18.92
C GLU A 428 0.78 8.42 -19.49
N SER A 429 0.89 9.76 -19.42
CA SER A 429 2.01 10.53 -20.00
C SER A 429 2.95 11.20 -19.00
N VAL A 430 2.77 10.97 -17.69
CA VAL A 430 3.57 11.60 -16.61
C VAL A 430 5.08 11.31 -16.73
N VAL A 431 5.44 10.24 -17.39
CA VAL A 431 6.81 9.85 -17.76
C VAL A 431 6.89 9.51 -19.25
N ASN A 432 8.04 9.76 -19.84
CA ASN A 432 8.29 9.42 -21.25
C ASN A 432 9.16 8.16 -21.33
N TRP A 433 8.56 6.99 -21.13
CA TRP A 433 9.21 5.69 -21.16
C TRP A 433 8.78 4.85 -22.37
N GLU A 434 9.62 3.90 -22.76
CA GLU A 434 9.27 2.89 -23.75
C GLU A 434 8.13 1.98 -23.26
N VAL A 435 8.11 1.66 -21.98
CA VAL A 435 7.02 0.92 -21.33
C VAL A 435 5.83 1.86 -21.10
N PRO A 436 4.69 1.66 -21.79
CA PRO A 436 3.53 2.54 -21.61
C PRO A 436 2.94 2.38 -20.22
N LEU A 437 2.63 3.47 -19.53
CA LEU A 437 1.73 3.43 -18.39
C LEU A 437 0.29 3.26 -18.86
N LYS A 438 -0.51 2.50 -18.12
CA LYS A 438 -1.94 2.26 -18.40
C LYS A 438 -2.76 2.50 -17.15
N VAL A 439 -3.92 3.10 -17.35
CA VAL A 439 -4.84 3.47 -16.28
C VAL A 439 -6.22 2.87 -16.57
N SER A 440 -6.79 2.17 -15.61
CA SER A 440 -8.23 1.85 -15.60
C SER A 440 -8.99 3.02 -15.00
N GLN A 441 -10.19 3.25 -15.52
CA GLN A 441 -11.07 4.33 -15.06
C GLN A 441 -12.49 3.79 -14.92
N ASP A 442 -13.04 3.86 -13.71
CA ASP A 442 -14.35 3.36 -13.38
C ASP A 442 -15.17 4.45 -12.69
N PHE A 443 -16.45 4.55 -13.04
CA PHE A 443 -17.41 5.48 -12.45
C PHE A 443 -18.32 4.75 -11.47
N GLY A 444 -18.78 5.46 -10.45
CA GLY A 444 -19.76 4.93 -9.51
C GLY A 444 -20.55 6.01 -8.80
N THR A 445 -21.74 5.66 -8.35
CA THR A 445 -22.60 6.49 -7.48
C THR A 445 -22.22 6.30 -6.01
N ASP A 446 -21.38 5.35 -5.75
CA ASP A 446 -20.67 5.13 -4.48
C ASP A 446 -19.27 4.55 -4.72
N LEU A 447 -18.47 4.42 -3.68
CA LEU A 447 -17.11 3.91 -3.82
C LEU A 447 -17.06 2.38 -4.06
N TYR A 448 -18.17 1.65 -3.82
CA TYR A 448 -18.26 0.22 -4.11
C TYR A 448 -18.33 -0.06 -5.61
N GLU A 449 -19.05 0.76 -6.36
CA GLU A 449 -19.23 0.61 -7.81
C GLU A 449 -17.94 0.92 -8.61
N THR A 450 -16.99 1.65 -8.02
CA THR A 450 -15.71 1.99 -8.68
C THR A 450 -14.66 0.87 -8.67
N LYS A 451 -15.01 -0.37 -8.25
CA LYS A 451 -14.08 -1.51 -8.17
C LYS A 451 -14.70 -2.80 -8.68
#